data_a182aaf9325d2cd8c048c21b8a433332
#
_entry.id   a182aaf9325d2cd8c048c21b8a433332
#
_cell.length_a   1.000
_cell.length_b   1.000
_cell.length_c   1.000
_cell.angle_alpha   90.00
_cell.angle_beta   90.00
_cell.angle_gamma   90.00
#
_symmetry.space_group_name_H-M   'P 1'
#
loop_
_entity.id
_entity.type
_entity.pdbx_description
1 polymer ?
#
loop_
_entity_poly.entity_id
_entity_poly.type
_entity_poly.pdbx_seq_one_letter_code
_entity_poly.pdbx_strand_id
1 'polypeptide(L)'
;MCRCNRWLAGLLLTVSTLLSAAPQTVVVMTSYPEEVMTRIEDGFAQANPGYRLHILWRQGFDALPYLLQAQQGGVDVYWAPSPGNFARLAKAGSWQPLGISLKGLPAQIGGLSLRDQRQLYQATELAGYGFAINATSLGELGVPTPRDWPDLLDPRLRGRIALPDPGRVGFAPALLDIVLRAYGWERGWALWSELAGQARLVTRGGTLVSDEVTSGRAAVGLSIDFFVASAKANGEPVDFVYPAHGGLNPAFIAITAHSQALAGARAFVQFVLSEAGQGLLADADIRKLPVRPSVYRHLPADYHDPFVAAGLGAYDYGNGSSRERLALISSLFTQWLGMPHEALGELWARLHAAEAAGLDVTAIRQQLTAPPLDAEHAEAKPLLALFAARQDQGMAQAPATDADQLGRREISWQFQAALHRAEAARLLDGLGQ
;
A
#
# COMPACT_ATOMS: atom_id res chain seq x y z
N MET A 1 -3.62 -21.13 -97.78
CA MET A 1 -4.13 -21.74 -96.53
C MET A 1 -3.11 -21.53 -95.47
N CYS A 2 -3.25 -20.47 -94.64
CA CYS A 2 -2.34 -20.16 -93.54
C CYS A 2 -3.16 -20.06 -92.30
N ARG A 3 -2.91 -20.99 -91.36
CA ARG A 3 -3.51 -20.97 -90.00
C ARG A 3 -2.62 -20.19 -89.04
N CYS A 4 -3.11 -19.04 -88.60
CA CYS A 4 -2.51 -18.29 -87.48
C CYS A 4 -2.96 -18.88 -86.11
N ASN A 5 -2.05 -19.43 -85.35
CA ASN A 5 -2.23 -19.82 -83.93
C ASN A 5 -1.92 -18.61 -83.05
N ARG A 6 -2.94 -18.05 -82.35
CA ARG A 6 -2.80 -17.01 -81.37
C ARG A 6 -2.67 -17.72 -80.02
N TRP A 7 -1.46 -17.63 -79.37
CA TRP A 7 -1.24 -17.99 -78.01
C TRP A 7 -1.71 -16.84 -77.13
N LEU A 8 -2.74 -17.07 -76.25
CA LEU A 8 -3.10 -16.19 -75.16
C LEU A 8 -2.30 -16.67 -73.96
N ALA A 9 -1.30 -15.86 -73.57
CA ALA A 9 -0.62 -16.02 -72.30
C ALA A 9 -1.49 -15.38 -71.18
N GLY A 10 -2.15 -16.23 -70.37
CA GLY A 10 -2.89 -15.80 -69.18
C GLY A 10 -1.89 -15.45 -68.04
N LEU A 11 -1.80 -14.17 -67.67
CA LEU A 11 -1.04 -13.68 -66.53
C LEU A 11 -1.88 -13.93 -65.25
N LEU A 12 -1.60 -14.99 -64.53
CA LEU A 12 -2.16 -15.23 -63.18
C LEU A 12 -1.50 -14.29 -62.16
N LEU A 13 -2.20 -13.20 -61.86
CA LEU A 13 -1.88 -12.36 -60.72
C LEU A 13 -2.27 -13.11 -59.42
N THR A 14 -1.30 -13.71 -58.76
CA THR A 14 -1.46 -14.22 -57.39
C THR A 14 -1.51 -13.04 -56.41
N VAL A 15 -2.73 -12.62 -56.06
CA VAL A 15 -2.97 -11.69 -54.95
C VAL A 15 -2.72 -12.49 -53.65
N SER A 16 -1.52 -12.34 -53.10
CA SER A 16 -1.21 -12.82 -51.76
C SER A 16 -2.01 -11.97 -50.75
N THR A 17 -3.19 -12.44 -50.38
CA THR A 17 -3.90 -11.92 -49.23
C THR A 17 -3.06 -12.23 -48.00
N LEU A 18 -2.40 -11.20 -47.46
CA LEU A 18 -1.82 -11.24 -46.10
C LEU A 18 -2.99 -11.51 -45.14
N LEU A 19 -3.23 -12.78 -44.79
CA LEU A 19 -4.10 -13.10 -43.68
C LEU A 19 -3.40 -12.50 -42.43
N SER A 20 -3.85 -11.34 -41.98
CA SER A 20 -3.49 -10.84 -40.68
C SER A 20 -4.05 -11.85 -39.66
N ALA A 21 -3.19 -12.62 -39.04
CA ALA A 21 -3.61 -13.51 -37.95
C ALA A 21 -4.31 -12.66 -36.88
N ALA A 22 -5.41 -13.18 -36.34
CA ALA A 22 -6.10 -12.50 -35.25
C ALA A 22 -5.10 -12.29 -34.05
N PRO A 23 -5.15 -11.12 -33.38
CA PRO A 23 -4.25 -10.86 -32.27
C PRO A 23 -4.34 -11.95 -31.22
N GLN A 24 -3.18 -12.42 -30.74
CA GLN A 24 -3.12 -13.39 -29.65
C GLN A 24 -3.60 -12.75 -28.35
N THR A 25 -4.50 -13.42 -27.63
CA THR A 25 -5.01 -12.93 -26.37
C THR A 25 -4.00 -13.22 -25.23
N VAL A 26 -3.74 -12.22 -24.39
CA VAL A 26 -2.98 -12.31 -23.14
C VAL A 26 -3.93 -12.04 -21.98
N VAL A 27 -4.10 -12.99 -21.09
CA VAL A 27 -4.98 -12.86 -19.91
C VAL A 27 -4.19 -12.22 -18.77
N VAL A 28 -4.59 -11.00 -18.38
CA VAL A 28 -3.96 -10.23 -17.31
C VAL A 28 -4.91 -10.15 -16.12
N MET A 29 -4.49 -10.72 -14.99
CA MET A 29 -5.21 -10.55 -13.73
C MET A 29 -4.68 -9.33 -12.98
N THR A 30 -5.60 -8.46 -12.53
CA THR A 30 -5.27 -7.24 -11.82
C THR A 30 -6.36 -6.81 -10.84
N SER A 31 -6.00 -5.90 -9.92
CA SER A 31 -6.94 -5.16 -9.07
C SER A 31 -6.98 -3.66 -9.40
N TYR A 32 -6.29 -3.23 -10.47
CA TYR A 32 -6.33 -1.84 -10.89
C TYR A 32 -7.70 -1.45 -11.44
N PRO A 33 -8.14 -0.20 -11.22
CA PRO A 33 -9.40 0.27 -11.78
C PRO A 33 -9.35 0.34 -13.31
N GLU A 34 -10.52 0.40 -13.92
CA GLU A 34 -10.70 0.35 -15.37
C GLU A 34 -9.96 1.50 -16.09
N GLU A 35 -9.94 2.69 -15.48
CA GLU A 35 -9.30 3.89 -16.04
C GLU A 35 -7.79 3.67 -16.25
N VAL A 36 -7.12 3.00 -15.31
CA VAL A 36 -5.70 2.65 -15.43
C VAL A 36 -5.50 1.63 -16.53
N MET A 37 -6.34 0.58 -16.53
CA MET A 37 -6.19 -0.51 -17.49
C MET A 37 -6.47 -0.07 -18.92
N THR A 38 -7.49 0.77 -19.18
CA THR A 38 -7.81 1.28 -20.51
C THR A 38 -6.61 2.00 -21.15
N ARG A 39 -5.92 2.89 -20.40
CA ARG A 39 -4.73 3.57 -20.92
C ARG A 39 -3.59 2.62 -21.24
N ILE A 40 -3.39 1.63 -20.39
CA ILE A 40 -2.36 0.61 -20.59
C ILE A 40 -2.70 -0.30 -21.78
N GLU A 41 -3.98 -0.68 -21.94
CA GLU A 41 -4.44 -1.47 -23.09
C GLU A 41 -4.23 -0.73 -24.40
N ASP A 42 -4.62 0.54 -24.47
CA ASP A 42 -4.45 1.38 -25.66
C ASP A 42 -2.98 1.54 -26.03
N GLY A 43 -2.14 1.88 -25.07
CA GLY A 43 -0.69 2.01 -25.29
C GLY A 43 -0.04 0.69 -25.70
N PHE A 44 -0.44 -0.41 -25.07
CA PHE A 44 0.06 -1.74 -25.41
C PHE A 44 -0.35 -2.18 -26.81
N ALA A 45 -1.61 -1.99 -27.18
CA ALA A 45 -2.13 -2.35 -28.50
C ALA A 45 -1.42 -1.55 -29.62
N GLN A 46 -1.14 -0.27 -29.41
CA GLN A 46 -0.37 0.55 -30.35
C GLN A 46 1.07 0.03 -30.52
N ALA A 47 1.73 -0.33 -29.43
CA ALA A 47 3.10 -0.82 -29.44
C ALA A 47 3.23 -2.27 -29.92
N ASN A 48 2.19 -3.09 -29.75
CA ASN A 48 2.20 -4.54 -29.97
C ASN A 48 0.90 -5.02 -30.67
N PRO A 49 0.62 -4.63 -31.92
CA PRO A 49 -0.67 -4.89 -32.60
C PRO A 49 -0.97 -6.39 -32.83
N GLY A 50 0.01 -7.28 -32.65
CA GLY A 50 -0.18 -8.74 -32.69
C GLY A 50 -0.80 -9.35 -31.45
N TYR A 51 -1.04 -8.54 -30.40
CA TYR A 51 -1.60 -9.00 -29.12
C TYR A 51 -2.79 -8.16 -28.71
N ARG A 52 -3.68 -8.75 -27.93
CA ARG A 52 -4.76 -8.04 -27.20
C ARG A 52 -4.81 -8.52 -25.77
N LEU A 53 -5.18 -7.65 -24.84
CA LEU A 53 -5.36 -8.01 -23.45
C LEU A 53 -6.79 -8.54 -23.20
N HIS A 54 -6.90 -9.44 -22.24
CA HIS A 54 -8.15 -9.81 -21.60
C HIS A 54 -7.98 -9.62 -20.10
N ILE A 55 -8.66 -8.61 -19.54
CA ILE A 55 -8.49 -8.23 -18.16
C ILE A 55 -9.41 -9.04 -17.24
N LEU A 56 -8.83 -9.68 -16.23
CA LEU A 56 -9.53 -10.39 -15.19
C LEU A 56 -9.36 -9.65 -13.85
N TRP A 57 -10.40 -8.91 -13.46
CA TRP A 57 -10.36 -8.17 -12.19
C TRP A 57 -10.53 -9.07 -10.98
N ARG A 58 -9.54 -9.05 -10.07
CA ARG A 58 -9.57 -9.76 -8.80
C ARG A 58 -8.89 -8.94 -7.71
N GLN A 59 -9.53 -8.80 -6.57
CA GLN A 59 -8.88 -8.23 -5.39
C GLN A 59 -7.78 -9.16 -4.88
N GLY A 60 -6.78 -8.61 -4.16
CA GLY A 60 -5.62 -9.38 -3.74
C GLY A 60 -5.94 -10.63 -2.91
N PHE A 61 -7.00 -10.59 -2.08
CA PHE A 61 -7.44 -11.75 -1.29
C PHE A 61 -8.08 -12.86 -2.14
N ASP A 62 -8.76 -12.52 -3.25
CA ASP A 62 -9.34 -13.47 -4.19
C ASP A 62 -8.31 -13.98 -5.22
N ALA A 63 -7.34 -13.13 -5.60
CA ALA A 63 -6.32 -13.47 -6.59
C ALA A 63 -5.40 -14.61 -6.11
N LEU A 64 -5.03 -14.62 -4.84
CA LEU A 64 -4.12 -15.62 -4.29
C LEU A 64 -4.66 -17.06 -4.38
N PRO A 65 -5.86 -17.40 -3.86
CA PRO A 65 -6.40 -18.74 -3.98
C PRO A 65 -6.70 -19.11 -5.44
N TYR A 66 -7.05 -18.16 -6.29
CA TYR A 66 -7.26 -18.39 -7.71
C TYR A 66 -5.97 -18.80 -8.43
N LEU A 67 -4.87 -18.10 -8.18
CA LEU A 67 -3.56 -18.39 -8.78
C LEU A 67 -2.85 -19.61 -8.18
N LEU A 68 -3.34 -20.15 -7.07
CA LEU A 68 -2.87 -21.42 -6.50
C LEU A 68 -3.60 -22.65 -7.09
N GLN A 69 -4.67 -22.46 -7.88
CA GLN A 69 -5.36 -23.54 -8.57
C GLN A 69 -4.49 -24.17 -9.68
N ALA A 70 -4.84 -25.38 -10.08
CA ALA A 70 -4.25 -26.01 -11.24
C ALA A 70 -4.39 -25.12 -12.49
N GLN A 71 -3.33 -25.03 -13.31
CA GLN A 71 -3.27 -24.17 -14.51
C GLN A 71 -3.51 -22.66 -14.24
N GLN A 72 -3.54 -22.24 -12.97
CA GLN A 72 -3.68 -20.85 -12.54
C GLN A 72 -4.87 -20.11 -13.21
N GLY A 73 -5.95 -20.87 -13.51
CA GLY A 73 -7.17 -20.38 -14.15
C GLY A 73 -6.98 -19.77 -15.55
N GLY A 74 -5.88 -20.12 -16.23
CA GLY A 74 -5.57 -19.61 -17.56
C GLY A 74 -5.04 -18.18 -17.60
N VAL A 75 -4.62 -17.63 -16.45
CA VAL A 75 -3.97 -16.33 -16.34
C VAL A 75 -2.54 -16.39 -16.86
N ASP A 76 -2.15 -15.45 -17.73
CA ASP A 76 -0.79 -15.33 -18.24
C ASP A 76 0.07 -14.39 -17.40
N VAL A 77 -0.50 -13.26 -16.95
CA VAL A 77 0.20 -12.23 -16.16
C VAL A 77 -0.62 -11.86 -14.94
N TYR A 78 0.03 -11.72 -13.78
CA TYR A 78 -0.53 -11.07 -12.61
C TYR A 78 0.18 -9.75 -12.36
N TRP A 79 -0.60 -8.66 -12.24
CA TRP A 79 -0.11 -7.31 -12.01
C TRP A 79 -0.95 -6.61 -10.93
N ALA A 80 -0.38 -6.37 -9.75
CA ALA A 80 -1.13 -5.84 -8.62
C ALA A 80 -0.24 -5.25 -7.51
N PRO A 81 -0.77 -4.33 -6.67
CA PRO A 81 -0.10 -3.79 -5.48
C PRO A 81 -0.26 -4.74 -4.28
N SER A 82 0.13 -5.99 -4.44
CA SER A 82 -0.03 -7.06 -3.44
C SER A 82 1.27 -7.81 -3.17
N PRO A 83 2.31 -7.18 -2.61
CA PRO A 83 3.65 -7.77 -2.45
C PRO A 83 3.64 -9.14 -1.78
N GLY A 84 2.80 -9.32 -0.75
CA GLY A 84 2.66 -10.58 -0.02
C GLY A 84 2.20 -11.75 -0.91
N ASN A 85 1.32 -11.49 -1.89
CA ASN A 85 0.88 -12.52 -2.83
C ASN A 85 2.01 -12.96 -3.74
N PHE A 86 2.80 -12.01 -4.27
CA PHE A 86 3.93 -12.33 -5.13
C PHE A 86 4.96 -13.21 -4.42
N ALA A 87 5.29 -12.91 -3.17
CA ALA A 87 6.22 -13.70 -2.37
C ALA A 87 5.68 -15.12 -2.08
N ARG A 88 4.39 -15.26 -1.75
CA ARG A 88 3.74 -16.57 -1.50
C ARG A 88 3.68 -17.42 -2.76
N LEU A 89 3.25 -16.85 -3.86
CA LEU A 89 3.17 -17.53 -5.15
C LEU A 89 4.56 -17.90 -5.68
N ALA A 90 5.60 -17.10 -5.40
CA ALA A 90 6.98 -17.48 -5.70
C ALA A 90 7.45 -18.73 -4.92
N LYS A 91 7.08 -18.82 -3.62
CA LYS A 91 7.35 -20.02 -2.80
C LYS A 91 6.59 -21.25 -3.29
N ALA A 92 5.38 -21.06 -3.82
CA ALA A 92 4.55 -22.11 -4.39
C ALA A 92 4.98 -22.56 -5.81
N GLY A 93 6.00 -21.90 -6.41
CA GLY A 93 6.43 -22.21 -7.78
C GLY A 93 5.46 -21.72 -8.86
N SER A 94 4.60 -20.74 -8.54
CA SER A 94 3.56 -20.23 -9.43
C SER A 94 4.07 -19.26 -10.50
N TRP A 95 5.35 -18.89 -10.48
CA TRP A 95 5.94 -17.96 -11.44
C TRP A 95 7.02 -18.60 -12.28
N GLN A 96 7.14 -18.18 -13.52
CA GLN A 96 8.32 -18.42 -14.34
C GLN A 96 9.17 -17.14 -14.44
N PRO A 97 10.48 -17.27 -14.77
CA PRO A 97 11.33 -16.08 -14.98
C PRO A 97 10.75 -15.17 -16.06
N LEU A 98 10.80 -13.86 -15.82
CA LEU A 98 10.27 -12.86 -16.75
C LEU A 98 10.87 -12.98 -18.16
N GLY A 99 12.16 -13.33 -18.24
CA GLY A 99 12.84 -13.57 -19.52
C GLY A 99 12.92 -12.32 -20.42
N ILE A 100 12.96 -11.12 -19.79
CA ILE A 100 13.09 -9.81 -20.45
C ILE A 100 14.28 -9.04 -19.89
N SER A 101 14.72 -7.99 -20.59
CA SER A 101 15.78 -7.11 -20.07
C SER A 101 15.24 -6.18 -19.00
N LEU A 102 15.86 -6.20 -17.83
CA LEU A 102 15.58 -5.30 -16.71
C LEU A 102 16.57 -4.11 -16.63
N LYS A 103 17.25 -3.81 -17.74
CA LYS A 103 18.20 -2.69 -17.81
C LYS A 103 17.50 -1.35 -17.54
N GLY A 104 18.09 -0.53 -16.68
CA GLY A 104 17.56 0.77 -16.30
C GLY A 104 16.43 0.69 -15.25
N LEU A 105 16.14 -0.50 -14.71
CA LEU A 105 15.22 -0.69 -13.59
C LEU A 105 16.04 -1.03 -12.33
N PRO A 106 15.86 -0.31 -11.22
CA PRO A 106 16.56 -0.59 -9.97
C PRO A 106 16.09 -1.92 -9.35
N ALA A 107 16.99 -2.58 -8.65
CA ALA A 107 16.68 -3.79 -7.89
C ALA A 107 16.12 -3.47 -6.51
N GLN A 108 16.39 -2.26 -6.01
CA GLN A 108 15.96 -1.79 -4.68
C GLN A 108 15.85 -0.26 -4.65
N ILE A 109 15.12 0.26 -3.66
CA ILE A 109 15.05 1.68 -3.31
C ILE A 109 15.04 1.78 -1.78
N GLY A 110 16.01 2.53 -1.18
CA GLY A 110 16.19 2.46 0.27
C GLY A 110 16.35 1.00 0.74
N GLY A 111 15.60 0.61 1.76
CA GLY A 111 15.54 -0.77 2.25
C GLY A 111 14.57 -1.69 1.49
N LEU A 112 13.84 -1.17 0.47
CA LEU A 112 12.76 -1.86 -0.23
C LEU A 112 13.30 -2.62 -1.45
N SER A 113 13.11 -3.95 -1.52
CA SER A 113 13.42 -4.74 -2.71
C SER A 113 12.36 -4.53 -3.79
N LEU A 114 12.79 -4.21 -5.00
CA LEU A 114 11.93 -4.00 -6.18
C LEU A 114 11.96 -5.19 -7.15
N ARG A 115 12.71 -6.26 -6.82
CA ARG A 115 12.90 -7.40 -7.70
C ARG A 115 13.09 -8.69 -6.91
N ASP A 116 12.51 -9.80 -7.37
CA ASP A 116 12.89 -11.13 -6.92
C ASP A 116 14.29 -11.51 -7.41
N GLN A 117 15.09 -12.18 -6.57
CA GLN A 117 16.46 -12.56 -6.90
C GLN A 117 16.56 -13.49 -8.12
N ARG A 118 15.53 -14.32 -8.37
CA ARG A 118 15.42 -15.20 -9.54
C ARG A 118 14.73 -14.52 -10.72
N GLN A 119 14.44 -13.22 -10.62
CA GLN A 119 13.71 -12.42 -11.62
C GLN A 119 12.32 -12.98 -11.96
N LEU A 120 11.63 -13.53 -10.98
CA LEU A 120 10.27 -14.07 -11.12
C LEU A 120 9.23 -12.95 -11.19
N TYR A 121 9.50 -11.81 -10.54
CA TYR A 121 8.68 -10.61 -10.58
C TYR A 121 9.53 -9.35 -10.43
N GLN A 122 9.01 -8.24 -10.90
CA GLN A 122 9.62 -6.92 -10.85
C GLN A 122 8.54 -5.90 -10.42
N ALA A 123 8.94 -4.93 -9.61
CA ALA A 123 8.07 -3.78 -9.33
C ALA A 123 7.84 -2.97 -10.60
N THR A 124 6.61 -2.48 -10.75
CA THR A 124 6.16 -1.66 -11.88
C THR A 124 5.97 -0.20 -11.47
N GLU A 125 5.48 0.02 -10.28
CA GLU A 125 5.30 1.35 -9.69
C GLU A 125 5.33 1.26 -8.17
N LEU A 126 5.38 2.43 -7.56
CA LEU A 126 5.38 2.62 -6.13
C LEU A 126 4.19 3.50 -5.73
N ALA A 127 3.75 3.38 -4.49
CA ALA A 127 2.84 4.30 -3.84
C ALA A 127 3.42 4.67 -2.47
N GLY A 128 3.41 5.95 -2.13
CA GLY A 128 3.98 6.43 -0.88
C GLY A 128 2.95 6.51 0.24
N TYR A 129 3.33 6.09 1.44
CA TYR A 129 2.56 6.33 2.66
C TYR A 129 2.87 7.71 3.20
N GLY A 130 1.84 8.45 3.64
CA GLY A 130 2.03 9.79 4.17
C GLY A 130 0.74 10.48 4.56
N PHE A 131 0.71 11.80 4.38
CA PHE A 131 -0.35 12.68 4.88
C PHE A 131 -1.11 13.33 3.74
N ALA A 132 -2.42 13.07 3.66
CA ALA A 132 -3.35 13.95 2.96
C ALA A 132 -3.52 15.22 3.79
N ILE A 133 -3.41 16.39 3.20
CA ILE A 133 -3.56 17.66 3.91
C ILE A 133 -4.55 18.60 3.23
N ASN A 134 -5.30 19.36 4.02
CA ASN A 134 -6.08 20.49 3.58
C ASN A 134 -5.38 21.76 4.05
N ALA A 135 -4.72 22.47 3.13
CA ALA A 135 -3.93 23.66 3.46
C ALA A 135 -4.77 24.79 4.07
N THR A 136 -6.02 24.95 3.62
CA THR A 136 -6.94 25.94 4.18
C THR A 136 -7.26 25.63 5.64
N SER A 137 -7.62 24.36 5.93
CA SER A 137 -7.92 23.93 7.30
C SER A 137 -6.70 24.05 8.23
N LEU A 138 -5.49 23.73 7.74
CA LEU A 138 -4.26 23.93 8.52
C LEU A 138 -4.01 25.42 8.81
N GLY A 139 -4.23 26.28 7.80
CA GLY A 139 -4.11 27.74 7.96
C GLY A 139 -5.09 28.31 8.98
N GLU A 140 -6.35 27.87 8.97
CA GLU A 140 -7.38 28.26 9.95
C GLU A 140 -7.00 27.86 11.38
N LEU A 141 -6.34 26.72 11.55
CA LEU A 141 -5.85 26.23 12.84
C LEU A 141 -4.52 26.90 13.25
N GLY A 142 -3.87 27.63 12.35
CA GLY A 142 -2.54 28.19 12.56
C GLY A 142 -1.45 27.12 12.68
N VAL A 143 -1.70 25.90 12.15
CA VAL A 143 -0.76 24.77 12.21
C VAL A 143 0.06 24.74 10.92
N PRO A 144 1.40 24.69 10.98
CA PRO A 144 2.23 24.51 9.79
C PRO A 144 1.97 23.14 9.15
N THR A 145 2.25 23.05 7.86
CA THR A 145 2.21 21.75 7.16
C THR A 145 3.11 20.73 7.86
N PRO A 146 2.58 19.59 8.33
CA PRO A 146 3.36 18.56 9.00
C PRO A 146 4.38 17.96 8.04
N ARG A 147 5.59 17.70 8.53
CA ARG A 147 6.71 17.13 7.76
C ARG A 147 7.08 15.73 8.21
N ASP A 148 6.72 15.39 9.45
CA ASP A 148 6.95 14.06 10.01
C ASP A 148 5.91 13.71 11.07
N TRP A 149 5.92 12.48 11.53
CA TRP A 149 4.92 11.91 12.44
C TRP A 149 4.75 12.69 13.75
N PRO A 150 5.82 13.18 14.43
CA PRO A 150 5.66 13.98 15.65
C PRO A 150 4.92 15.30 15.45
N ASP A 151 4.94 15.87 14.24
CA ASP A 151 4.23 17.13 13.95
C ASP A 151 2.70 16.95 14.05
N LEU A 152 2.21 15.71 13.94
CA LEU A 152 0.80 15.36 14.09
C LEU A 152 0.32 15.38 15.55
N LEU A 153 1.25 15.51 16.51
CA LEU A 153 0.93 15.60 17.93
C LEU A 153 0.57 17.02 18.38
N ASP A 154 0.60 18.00 17.48
CA ASP A 154 0.18 19.38 17.80
C ASP A 154 -1.25 19.38 18.36
N PRO A 155 -1.48 19.90 19.58
CA PRO A 155 -2.80 19.86 20.22
C PRO A 155 -3.91 20.57 19.43
N ARG A 156 -3.55 21.52 18.54
CA ARG A 156 -4.49 22.21 17.65
C ARG A 156 -5.11 21.30 16.60
N LEU A 157 -4.48 20.14 16.32
CA LEU A 157 -4.98 19.11 15.42
C LEU A 157 -6.00 18.17 16.09
N ARG A 158 -6.31 18.32 17.36
CA ARG A 158 -7.29 17.48 18.06
C ARG A 158 -8.63 17.44 17.32
N GLY A 159 -9.11 16.22 17.01
CA GLY A 159 -10.35 15.98 16.26
C GLY A 159 -10.27 16.37 14.78
N ARG A 160 -9.09 16.80 14.30
CA ARG A 160 -8.84 17.24 12.92
C ARG A 160 -7.89 16.33 12.16
N ILE A 161 -7.60 15.14 12.68
CA ILE A 161 -6.81 14.10 12.03
C ILE A 161 -7.73 12.91 11.69
N ALA A 162 -7.74 12.47 10.45
CA ALA A 162 -8.40 11.24 10.00
C ALA A 162 -7.40 10.08 10.03
N LEU A 163 -7.58 9.16 10.98
CA LEU A 163 -6.73 8.00 11.18
C LEU A 163 -7.43 6.74 10.67
N PRO A 164 -6.93 6.07 9.61
CA PRO A 164 -7.50 4.81 9.17
C PRO A 164 -7.31 3.72 10.23
N ASP A 165 -8.37 3.02 10.58
CA ASP A 165 -8.36 1.93 11.57
C ASP A 165 -7.52 0.74 11.04
N PRO A 166 -6.39 0.40 11.68
CA PRO A 166 -5.52 -0.69 11.22
C PRO A 166 -6.17 -2.08 11.27
N GLY A 167 -7.21 -2.26 12.06
CA GLY A 167 -7.99 -3.49 12.09
C GLY A 167 -8.96 -3.65 10.92
N ARG A 168 -9.23 -2.58 10.14
CA ARG A 168 -10.27 -2.53 9.13
C ARG A 168 -9.82 -1.99 7.77
N VAL A 169 -8.79 -1.14 7.73
CA VAL A 169 -8.26 -0.52 6.51
C VAL A 169 -6.94 -1.18 6.14
N GLY A 170 -6.91 -1.88 5.01
CA GLY A 170 -5.85 -2.83 4.64
C GLY A 170 -4.43 -2.26 4.54
N PHE A 171 -4.24 -0.97 4.27
CA PHE A 171 -2.92 -0.36 4.22
C PHE A 171 -2.46 0.22 5.58
N ALA A 172 -3.39 0.46 6.51
CA ALA A 172 -3.09 1.16 7.75
C ALA A 172 -2.11 0.42 8.68
N PRO A 173 -2.03 -0.93 8.72
CA PRO A 173 -0.99 -1.62 9.47
C PRO A 173 0.44 -1.24 9.05
N ALA A 174 0.66 -0.92 7.76
CA ALA A 174 1.97 -0.46 7.29
C ALA A 174 2.35 0.90 7.86
N LEU A 175 1.39 1.81 8.05
CA LEU A 175 1.62 3.10 8.72
C LEU A 175 2.10 2.90 10.16
N LEU A 176 1.49 1.95 10.89
CA LEU A 176 1.94 1.61 12.25
C LEU A 176 3.40 1.18 12.25
N ASP A 177 3.74 0.25 11.35
CA ASP A 177 5.08 -0.34 11.34
C ASP A 177 6.17 0.63 10.86
N ILE A 178 5.84 1.56 9.95
CA ILE A 178 6.74 2.65 9.53
C ILE A 178 7.21 3.43 10.78
N VAL A 179 6.28 3.87 11.62
CA VAL A 179 6.58 4.64 12.83
C VAL A 179 7.33 3.78 13.86
N LEU A 180 6.91 2.52 14.07
CA LEU A 180 7.57 1.62 15.00
C LEU A 180 9.02 1.31 14.60
N ARG A 181 9.32 1.27 13.31
CA ARG A 181 10.69 1.08 12.83
C ARG A 181 11.51 2.36 12.89
N ALA A 182 10.92 3.50 12.57
CA ALA A 182 11.61 4.77 12.59
C ALA A 182 11.99 5.22 14.01
N TYR A 183 11.09 5.03 14.97
CA TYR A 183 11.25 5.55 16.33
C TYR A 183 11.53 4.47 17.39
N GLY A 184 11.51 3.19 17.03
CA GLY A 184 11.57 2.06 17.95
C GLY A 184 10.21 1.73 18.58
N TRP A 185 10.13 0.58 19.25
CA TRP A 185 8.87 0.01 19.74
C TRP A 185 8.17 0.92 20.75
N GLU A 186 8.87 1.28 21.82
CA GLU A 186 8.29 2.04 22.94
C GLU A 186 7.91 3.46 22.50
N ARG A 187 8.83 4.16 21.85
CA ARG A 187 8.59 5.54 21.40
C ARG A 187 7.57 5.59 20.26
N GLY A 188 7.61 4.63 19.35
CA GLY A 188 6.63 4.55 18.26
C GLY A 188 5.22 4.30 18.78
N TRP A 189 5.06 3.41 19.78
CA TRP A 189 3.78 3.19 20.42
C TRP A 189 3.31 4.37 21.27
N ALA A 190 4.24 5.08 21.93
CA ALA A 190 3.91 6.33 22.61
C ALA A 190 3.32 7.36 21.65
N LEU A 191 3.94 7.54 20.47
CA LEU A 191 3.44 8.41 19.41
C LEU A 191 2.06 7.96 18.93
N TRP A 192 1.86 6.66 18.68
CA TRP A 192 0.57 6.14 18.26
C TRP A 192 -0.53 6.30 19.30
N SER A 193 -0.21 6.15 20.59
CA SER A 193 -1.19 6.37 21.66
C SER A 193 -1.67 7.80 21.71
N GLU A 194 -0.77 8.78 21.65
CA GLU A 194 -1.11 10.20 21.65
C GLU A 194 -1.86 10.60 20.36
N LEU A 195 -1.37 10.16 19.21
CA LEU A 195 -2.00 10.41 17.93
C LEU A 195 -3.42 9.82 17.87
N ALA A 196 -3.60 8.57 18.28
CA ALA A 196 -4.92 7.95 18.36
C ALA A 196 -5.85 8.70 19.31
N GLY A 197 -5.33 9.16 20.46
CA GLY A 197 -6.12 9.92 21.44
C GLY A 197 -6.62 11.28 20.96
N GLN A 198 -6.05 11.82 19.89
CA GLN A 198 -6.52 13.09 19.31
C GLN A 198 -7.10 12.96 17.90
N ALA A 199 -6.95 11.84 17.24
CA ALA A 199 -7.47 11.58 15.90
C ALA A 199 -8.93 11.10 15.91
N ARG A 200 -9.55 11.09 14.73
CA ARG A 200 -10.84 10.44 14.44
C ARG A 200 -10.57 9.15 13.68
N LEU A 201 -11.08 8.02 14.17
CA LEU A 201 -10.90 6.74 13.48
C LEU A 201 -11.82 6.64 12.26
N VAL A 202 -11.22 6.31 11.11
CA VAL A 202 -11.93 6.00 9.86
C VAL A 202 -11.95 4.48 9.69
N THR A 203 -13.13 3.89 9.78
CA THR A 203 -13.31 2.43 9.83
C THR A 203 -13.62 1.78 8.50
N ARG A 204 -13.75 2.56 7.41
CA ARG A 204 -14.09 2.07 6.07
C ARG A 204 -13.22 2.74 5.03
N GLY A 205 -12.58 1.93 4.16
CA GLY A 205 -11.91 2.31 2.91
C GLY A 205 -10.88 3.45 2.98
N GLY A 206 -9.87 3.36 2.11
CA GLY A 206 -8.84 4.41 2.03
C GLY A 206 -9.35 5.74 1.46
N THR A 207 -10.33 5.71 0.55
CA THR A 207 -10.96 6.89 -0.04
C THR A 207 -11.65 7.78 1.01
N LEU A 208 -12.26 7.19 2.04
CA LEU A 208 -12.93 7.96 3.10
C LEU A 208 -11.96 8.83 3.92
N VAL A 209 -10.68 8.47 4.00
CA VAL A 209 -9.68 9.35 4.62
C VAL A 209 -9.52 10.62 3.78
N SER A 210 -9.41 10.49 2.45
CA SER A 210 -9.35 11.64 1.55
C SER A 210 -10.63 12.48 1.64
N ASP A 211 -11.82 11.86 1.71
CA ASP A 211 -13.11 12.55 1.83
C ASP A 211 -13.22 13.36 3.13
N GLU A 212 -12.67 12.87 4.26
CA GLU A 212 -12.59 13.63 5.51
C GLU A 212 -11.74 14.89 5.35
N VAL A 213 -10.66 14.79 4.58
CA VAL A 213 -9.73 15.92 4.36
C VAL A 213 -10.28 16.90 3.31
N THR A 214 -10.78 16.41 2.18
CA THR A 214 -11.34 17.29 1.12
C THR A 214 -12.54 18.08 1.60
N SER A 215 -13.39 17.49 2.43
CA SER A 215 -14.54 18.16 3.04
C SER A 215 -14.18 19.14 4.18
N GLY A 216 -12.92 19.21 4.57
CA GLY A 216 -12.46 20.04 5.69
C GLY A 216 -12.86 19.53 7.09
N ARG A 217 -13.45 18.33 7.21
CA ARG A 217 -13.72 17.72 8.51
C ARG A 217 -12.44 17.30 9.23
N ALA A 218 -11.43 16.92 8.48
CA ALA A 218 -10.06 16.76 8.96
C ALA A 218 -9.12 17.74 8.25
N ALA A 219 -8.11 18.23 8.95
CA ALA A 219 -7.04 19.03 8.36
C ALA A 219 -5.92 18.13 7.80
N VAL A 220 -5.76 16.93 8.41
CA VAL A 220 -4.77 15.91 8.01
C VAL A 220 -5.44 14.55 8.00
N GLY A 221 -5.07 13.72 7.02
CA GLY A 221 -5.46 12.30 6.96
C GLY A 221 -4.26 11.41 6.68
N LEU A 222 -4.14 10.28 7.37
CA LEU A 222 -3.09 9.31 7.08
C LEU A 222 -3.51 8.44 5.90
N SER A 223 -2.76 8.49 4.79
CA SER A 223 -3.22 7.93 3.51
C SER A 223 -2.06 7.36 2.66
N ILE A 224 -2.41 6.97 1.47
CA ILE A 224 -1.49 6.64 0.37
C ILE A 224 -1.66 7.69 -0.72
N ASP A 225 -0.56 8.08 -1.35
CA ASP A 225 -0.48 9.16 -2.33
C ASP A 225 -1.51 9.09 -3.46
N PHE A 226 -1.74 7.92 -4.05
CA PHE A 226 -2.64 7.79 -5.19
C PHE A 226 -4.11 8.07 -4.86
N PHE A 227 -4.59 7.84 -3.62
CA PHE A 227 -5.94 8.24 -3.23
C PHE A 227 -6.10 9.76 -3.23
N VAL A 228 -5.07 10.46 -2.73
CA VAL A 228 -5.03 11.92 -2.70
C VAL A 228 -4.84 12.49 -4.10
N ALA A 229 -3.99 11.87 -4.91
CA ALA A 229 -3.76 12.28 -6.30
C ALA A 229 -5.04 12.20 -7.15
N SER A 230 -5.84 11.14 -6.95
CA SER A 230 -7.14 11.00 -7.61
C SER A 230 -8.12 12.11 -7.17
N ALA A 231 -8.21 12.42 -5.88
CA ALA A 231 -9.06 13.50 -5.39
C ALA A 231 -8.60 14.87 -5.95
N LYS A 232 -7.29 15.14 -5.95
CA LYS A 232 -6.72 16.37 -6.50
C LYS A 232 -6.97 16.50 -8.01
N ALA A 233 -6.90 15.42 -8.78
CA ALA A 233 -7.22 15.42 -10.20
C ALA A 233 -8.69 15.79 -10.48
N ASN A 234 -9.59 15.49 -9.54
CA ASN A 234 -10.99 15.89 -9.58
C ASN A 234 -11.24 17.32 -9.06
N GLY A 235 -10.19 18.08 -8.77
CA GLY A 235 -10.28 19.48 -8.32
C GLY A 235 -10.52 19.68 -6.83
N GLU A 236 -10.39 18.60 -6.04
CA GLU A 236 -10.57 18.68 -4.59
C GLU A 236 -9.39 19.42 -3.90
N PRO A 237 -9.65 20.19 -2.82
CA PRO A 237 -8.65 20.99 -2.13
C PRO A 237 -7.79 20.13 -1.18
N VAL A 238 -6.99 19.24 -1.75
CA VAL A 238 -6.15 18.31 -1.00
C VAL A 238 -4.77 18.22 -1.63
N ASP A 239 -3.74 18.14 -0.78
CA ASP A 239 -2.37 17.88 -1.17
C ASP A 239 -1.82 16.67 -0.40
N PHE A 240 -0.69 16.12 -0.87
CA PHE A 240 -0.03 14.99 -0.22
C PHE A 240 1.37 15.37 0.26
N VAL A 241 1.68 14.99 1.49
CA VAL A 241 2.99 15.15 2.09
C VAL A 241 3.62 13.78 2.32
N TYR A 242 4.82 13.59 1.79
CA TYR A 242 5.66 12.45 2.11
C TYR A 242 6.47 12.79 3.37
N PRO A 243 6.25 12.09 4.50
CA PRO A 243 6.97 12.36 5.74
C PRO A 243 8.46 12.00 5.62
N ALA A 244 9.28 12.61 6.46
CA ALA A 244 10.72 12.34 6.51
C ALA A 244 11.00 10.84 6.75
N HIS A 245 10.23 10.22 7.68
CA HIS A 245 10.22 8.78 7.89
C HIS A 245 9.02 8.18 7.17
N GLY A 246 9.17 7.94 5.87
CA GLY A 246 8.12 7.42 5.01
C GLY A 246 8.30 5.93 4.68
N GLY A 247 7.33 5.40 3.95
CA GLY A 247 7.37 4.06 3.40
C GLY A 247 6.80 4.04 1.99
N LEU A 248 7.18 3.02 1.23
CA LEU A 248 6.68 2.79 -0.11
C LEU A 248 5.99 1.43 -0.19
N ASN A 249 4.91 1.36 -0.94
CA ASN A 249 4.22 0.13 -1.30
C ASN A 249 4.46 -0.17 -2.79
N PRO A 250 5.23 -1.22 -3.13
CA PRO A 250 5.45 -1.58 -4.52
C PRO A 250 4.26 -2.37 -5.06
N ALA A 251 3.92 -2.12 -6.31
CA ALA A 251 3.16 -3.07 -7.10
C ALA A 251 4.11 -3.89 -7.97
N PHE A 252 3.76 -5.13 -8.20
CA PHE A 252 4.59 -6.07 -8.94
C PHE A 252 3.87 -6.64 -10.14
N ILE A 253 4.66 -7.12 -11.11
CA ILE A 253 4.20 -7.87 -12.27
C ILE A 253 4.98 -9.18 -12.38
N ALA A 254 4.27 -10.28 -12.68
CA ALA A 254 4.85 -11.61 -12.86
C ALA A 254 4.14 -12.36 -13.98
N ILE A 255 4.86 -13.30 -14.62
CA ILE A 255 4.30 -14.24 -15.58
C ILE A 255 4.02 -15.56 -14.86
N THR A 256 2.81 -16.10 -15.04
CA THR A 256 2.40 -17.35 -14.40
C THR A 256 3.20 -18.53 -14.97
N ALA A 257 3.42 -19.55 -14.14
CA ALA A 257 4.16 -20.75 -14.54
C ALA A 257 3.48 -21.51 -15.70
N HIS A 258 2.15 -21.41 -15.81
CA HIS A 258 1.33 -22.10 -16.80
C HIS A 258 0.80 -21.18 -17.92
N SER A 259 1.43 -20.00 -18.14
CA SER A 259 1.04 -19.08 -19.22
C SER A 259 0.98 -19.80 -20.56
N GLN A 260 -0.13 -19.64 -21.27
CA GLN A 260 -0.36 -20.17 -22.61
C GLN A 260 0.03 -19.17 -23.71
N ALA A 261 0.25 -17.89 -23.35
CA ALA A 261 0.60 -16.80 -24.25
C ALA A 261 1.97 -16.18 -23.88
N LEU A 262 2.99 -16.99 -23.60
CA LEU A 262 4.28 -16.55 -23.04
C LEU A 262 4.93 -15.40 -23.80
N ALA A 263 4.91 -15.43 -25.15
CA ALA A 263 5.48 -14.35 -25.96
C ALA A 263 4.72 -13.02 -25.76
N GLY A 264 3.37 -13.07 -25.75
CA GLY A 264 2.52 -11.93 -25.48
C GLY A 264 2.64 -11.44 -24.01
N ALA A 265 2.74 -12.37 -23.05
CA ALA A 265 2.97 -12.05 -21.64
C ALA A 265 4.29 -11.28 -21.45
N ARG A 266 5.37 -11.72 -22.11
CA ARG A 266 6.66 -11.02 -22.10
C ARG A 266 6.57 -9.64 -22.77
N ALA A 267 5.88 -9.55 -23.90
CA ALA A 267 5.66 -8.27 -24.59
C ALA A 267 4.90 -7.29 -23.69
N PHE A 268 3.87 -7.75 -22.99
CA PHE A 268 3.11 -6.92 -22.04
C PHE A 268 3.96 -6.47 -20.85
N VAL A 269 4.67 -7.38 -20.20
CA VAL A 269 5.56 -7.04 -19.08
C VAL A 269 6.65 -6.05 -19.52
N GLN A 270 7.24 -6.27 -20.70
CA GLN A 270 8.25 -5.36 -21.26
C GLN A 270 7.66 -3.97 -21.57
N PHE A 271 6.43 -3.90 -22.09
CA PHE A 271 5.74 -2.64 -22.33
C PHE A 271 5.49 -1.87 -21.03
N VAL A 272 4.89 -2.50 -20.02
CA VAL A 272 4.61 -1.86 -18.71
C VAL A 272 5.90 -1.32 -18.07
N LEU A 273 7.02 -2.01 -18.23
CA LEU A 273 8.33 -1.61 -17.69
C LEU A 273 9.13 -0.69 -18.62
N SER A 274 8.66 -0.40 -19.83
CA SER A 274 9.30 0.52 -20.79
C SER A 274 9.14 1.98 -20.35
N GLU A 275 9.90 2.90 -20.96
CA GLU A 275 9.70 4.34 -20.74
C GLU A 275 8.28 4.80 -21.12
N ALA A 276 7.71 4.25 -22.19
CA ALA A 276 6.35 4.57 -22.63
C ALA A 276 5.31 4.10 -21.61
N GLY A 277 5.33 2.83 -21.20
CA GLY A 277 4.40 2.29 -20.20
C GLY A 277 4.54 2.96 -18.83
N GLN A 278 5.77 3.25 -18.41
CA GLN A 278 6.04 3.95 -17.16
C GLN A 278 5.58 5.42 -17.19
N GLY A 279 5.64 6.07 -18.36
CA GLY A 279 5.10 7.41 -18.56
C GLY A 279 3.57 7.44 -18.36
N LEU A 280 2.84 6.42 -18.83
CA LEU A 280 1.38 6.32 -18.63
C LEU A 280 1.00 6.23 -17.15
N LEU A 281 1.84 5.57 -16.31
CA LEU A 281 1.59 5.47 -14.87
C LEU A 281 1.69 6.83 -14.15
N ALA A 282 2.40 7.78 -14.74
CA ALA A 282 2.56 9.12 -14.21
C ALA A 282 1.49 10.11 -14.67
N ASP A 283 0.55 9.71 -15.53
CA ASP A 283 -0.55 10.55 -16.00
C ASP A 283 -1.35 11.12 -14.82
N ALA A 284 -1.93 12.31 -15.04
CA ALA A 284 -2.56 13.12 -13.98
C ALA A 284 -3.69 12.40 -13.22
N ASP A 285 -4.41 11.50 -13.88
CA ASP A 285 -5.51 10.72 -13.33
C ASP A 285 -5.06 9.37 -12.71
N ILE A 286 -3.82 8.94 -12.95
CA ILE A 286 -3.22 7.72 -12.39
C ILE A 286 -2.25 8.05 -11.26
N ARG A 287 -1.32 8.95 -11.48
CA ARG A 287 -0.31 9.48 -10.55
C ARG A 287 0.37 8.43 -9.65
N LYS A 288 0.80 7.32 -10.27
CA LYS A 288 1.68 6.34 -9.62
C LYS A 288 3.13 6.79 -9.74
N LEU A 289 3.97 6.38 -8.80
CA LEU A 289 5.42 6.66 -8.87
C LEU A 289 6.10 5.59 -9.73
N PRO A 290 6.54 5.90 -10.97
CA PRO A 290 7.20 4.95 -11.84
C PRO A 290 8.47 4.36 -11.21
N VAL A 291 8.77 3.08 -11.48
CA VAL A 291 10.02 2.45 -11.00
C VAL A 291 11.22 2.69 -11.90
N ARG A 292 11.02 3.31 -13.06
CA ARG A 292 12.10 3.66 -13.99
C ARG A 292 12.59 5.10 -13.76
N PRO A 293 13.78 5.31 -13.17
CA PRO A 293 14.26 6.65 -12.82
C PRO A 293 14.36 7.61 -14.01
N SER A 294 14.63 7.09 -15.23
CA SER A 294 14.75 7.93 -16.43
C SER A 294 13.46 8.66 -16.81
N VAL A 295 12.31 8.21 -16.34
CA VAL A 295 11.02 8.83 -16.65
C VAL A 295 10.86 10.17 -15.94
N TYR A 296 11.39 10.31 -14.72
CA TYR A 296 11.20 11.51 -13.87
C TYR A 296 11.71 12.80 -14.51
N ARG A 297 12.72 12.74 -15.39
CA ARG A 297 13.20 13.91 -16.13
C ARG A 297 12.16 14.54 -17.07
N HIS A 298 11.09 13.81 -17.39
CA HIS A 298 10.01 14.25 -18.27
C HIS A 298 8.72 14.59 -17.53
N LEU A 299 8.69 14.38 -16.19
CA LEU A 299 7.55 14.68 -15.36
C LEU A 299 7.58 16.13 -14.86
N PRO A 300 6.43 16.69 -14.41
CA PRO A 300 6.39 18.00 -13.79
C PRO A 300 7.38 18.14 -12.64
N ALA A 301 7.92 19.33 -12.42
CA ALA A 301 8.94 19.58 -11.39
C ALA A 301 8.43 19.32 -9.95
N ASP A 302 7.14 19.39 -9.74
CA ASP A 302 6.45 19.10 -8.46
C ASP A 302 6.10 17.61 -8.31
N TYR A 303 6.41 16.77 -9.31
CA TYR A 303 6.19 15.33 -9.22
C TYR A 303 7.21 14.71 -8.27
N HIS A 304 6.73 13.98 -7.25
CA HIS A 304 7.61 13.35 -6.27
C HIS A 304 8.53 12.30 -6.90
N ASP A 305 9.83 12.50 -6.80
CA ASP A 305 10.84 11.53 -7.22
C ASP A 305 11.31 10.69 -6.01
N PRO A 306 10.86 9.44 -5.89
CA PRO A 306 11.20 8.60 -4.74
C PRO A 306 12.70 8.20 -4.72
N PHE A 307 13.40 8.24 -5.87
CA PHE A 307 14.83 7.91 -5.94
C PHE A 307 15.68 9.04 -5.38
N VAL A 308 15.31 10.29 -5.66
CA VAL A 308 15.93 11.46 -5.03
C VAL A 308 15.69 11.45 -3.54
N ALA A 309 14.45 11.23 -3.10
CA ALA A 309 14.10 11.16 -1.68
C ALA A 309 14.86 10.04 -0.95
N ALA A 310 14.97 8.86 -1.54
CA ALA A 310 15.74 7.75 -0.98
C ALA A 310 17.24 8.06 -0.87
N GLY A 311 17.79 8.79 -1.84
CA GLY A 311 19.18 9.28 -1.80
C GLY A 311 19.44 10.27 -0.66
N LEU A 312 18.41 10.93 -0.16
CA LEU A 312 18.44 11.82 1.01
C LEU A 312 18.12 11.13 2.33
N GLY A 313 17.95 9.80 2.32
CA GLY A 313 17.70 8.99 3.53
C GLY A 313 16.23 8.69 3.82
N ALA A 314 15.29 9.08 2.96
CA ALA A 314 13.90 8.64 3.07
C ALA A 314 13.76 7.14 2.73
N TYR A 315 12.67 6.51 3.19
CA TYR A 315 12.31 5.12 2.88
C TYR A 315 13.30 4.06 3.38
N ASP A 316 13.80 4.21 4.59
CA ASP A 316 14.51 3.17 5.33
C ASP A 316 13.58 2.02 5.77
N TYR A 317 12.26 2.22 5.67
CA TYR A 317 11.23 1.19 5.82
C TYR A 317 11.30 0.18 4.67
N GLY A 318 12.02 -0.92 4.89
CA GLY A 318 12.15 -1.99 3.92
C GLY A 318 10.96 -2.95 3.89
N ASN A 319 10.96 -3.89 2.92
CA ASN A 319 9.99 -5.01 2.83
C ASN A 319 10.06 -6.00 4.01
N GLY A 320 10.76 -5.64 5.09
CA GLY A 320 11.06 -6.54 6.20
C GLY A 320 9.88 -6.82 7.14
N SER A 321 8.72 -6.19 6.93
CA SER A 321 7.56 -6.45 7.76
C SER A 321 6.83 -7.67 7.26
N SER A 322 6.91 -8.74 8.04
CA SER A 322 6.13 -9.93 7.76
C SER A 322 4.64 -9.65 7.94
N ARG A 323 3.80 -10.39 7.22
CA ARG A 323 2.34 -10.28 7.39
C ARG A 323 1.92 -10.56 8.83
N GLU A 324 2.62 -11.49 9.47
CA GLU A 324 2.42 -11.88 10.86
C GLU A 324 2.66 -10.70 11.81
N ARG A 325 3.74 -9.93 11.58
CA ARG A 325 4.03 -8.72 12.34
C ARG A 325 2.96 -7.64 12.11
N LEU A 326 2.58 -7.38 10.86
CA LEU A 326 1.51 -6.43 10.56
C LEU A 326 0.18 -6.83 11.21
N ALA A 327 -0.16 -8.13 11.23
CA ALA A 327 -1.35 -8.63 11.90
C ALA A 327 -1.28 -8.46 13.43
N LEU A 328 -0.12 -8.74 14.03
CA LEU A 328 0.11 -8.56 15.45
C LEU A 328 -0.06 -7.09 15.86
N ILE A 329 0.64 -6.17 15.21
CA ILE A 329 0.58 -4.74 15.56
C ILE A 329 -0.80 -4.13 15.30
N SER A 330 -1.50 -4.59 14.26
CA SER A 330 -2.89 -4.22 13.98
C SER A 330 -3.83 -4.69 15.10
N SER A 331 -3.67 -5.92 15.56
CA SER A 331 -4.43 -6.42 16.70
C SER A 331 -4.11 -5.66 17.98
N LEU A 332 -2.82 -5.43 18.26
CA LEU A 332 -2.39 -4.67 19.44
C LEU A 332 -2.98 -3.25 19.42
N PHE A 333 -2.93 -2.55 18.30
CA PHE A 333 -3.59 -1.25 18.15
C PHE A 333 -5.09 -1.35 18.46
N THR A 334 -5.77 -2.31 17.86
CA THR A 334 -7.22 -2.49 18.03
C THR A 334 -7.59 -2.69 19.50
N GLN A 335 -6.87 -3.58 20.21
CA GLN A 335 -7.19 -3.94 21.59
C GLN A 335 -6.83 -2.84 22.59
N TRP A 336 -5.76 -2.13 22.35
CA TRP A 336 -5.21 -1.13 23.27
C TRP A 336 -5.73 0.28 23.03
N LEU A 337 -5.77 0.72 21.76
CA LEU A 337 -6.07 2.11 21.36
C LEU A 337 -7.41 2.26 20.66
N GLY A 338 -7.76 1.30 19.81
CA GLY A 338 -8.93 1.38 18.94
C GLY A 338 -10.25 1.12 19.67
N MET A 339 -10.34 0.05 20.46
CA MET A 339 -11.58 -0.27 21.18
C MET A 339 -11.93 0.77 22.26
N PRO A 340 -10.99 1.26 23.09
CA PRO A 340 -11.27 2.31 24.06
C PRO A 340 -11.06 3.73 23.53
N HIS A 341 -11.14 3.94 22.23
CA HIS A 341 -10.72 5.18 21.56
C HIS A 341 -11.31 6.45 22.16
N GLU A 342 -12.60 6.46 22.48
CA GLU A 342 -13.27 7.62 23.08
C GLU A 342 -12.70 7.95 24.47
N ALA A 343 -12.61 6.95 25.35
CA ALA A 343 -12.04 7.10 26.70
C ALA A 343 -10.55 7.49 26.65
N LEU A 344 -9.80 6.96 25.69
CA LEU A 344 -8.41 7.34 25.45
C LEU A 344 -8.33 8.83 25.04
N GLY A 345 -9.21 9.27 24.15
CA GLY A 345 -9.28 10.67 23.71
C GLY A 345 -9.57 11.65 24.83
N GLU A 346 -10.46 11.29 25.77
CA GLU A 346 -10.76 12.09 26.96
C GLU A 346 -9.54 12.23 27.87
N LEU A 347 -8.82 11.13 28.13
CA LEU A 347 -7.63 11.15 28.97
C LEU A 347 -6.51 12.01 28.37
N TRP A 348 -6.26 11.89 27.07
CA TRP A 348 -5.29 12.73 26.38
C TRP A 348 -5.70 14.20 26.36
N ALA A 349 -7.02 14.51 26.27
CA ALA A 349 -7.52 15.90 26.38
C ALA A 349 -7.19 16.51 27.75
N ARG A 350 -7.46 15.75 28.81
CA ARG A 350 -7.18 16.19 30.19
C ARG A 350 -5.69 16.34 30.43
N LEU A 351 -4.88 15.40 29.93
CA LEU A 351 -3.41 15.47 30.05
C LEU A 351 -2.87 16.73 29.37
N HIS A 352 -3.26 17.02 28.11
CA HIS A 352 -2.79 18.19 27.41
C HIS A 352 -3.27 19.50 28.06
N ALA A 353 -4.46 19.53 28.66
CA ALA A 353 -4.94 20.69 29.43
C ALA A 353 -4.11 20.91 30.70
N ALA A 354 -3.76 19.85 31.41
CA ALA A 354 -2.90 19.91 32.59
C ALA A 354 -1.47 20.36 32.25
N GLU A 355 -0.91 19.85 31.16
CA GLU A 355 0.40 20.23 30.63
C GLU A 355 0.43 21.72 30.22
N ALA A 356 -0.61 22.20 29.52
CA ALA A 356 -0.76 23.60 29.18
C ALA A 356 -0.89 24.52 30.40
N ALA A 357 -1.41 24.01 31.53
CA ALA A 357 -1.45 24.69 32.81
C ALA A 357 -0.11 24.61 33.59
N GLY A 358 0.92 23.99 33.04
CA GLY A 358 2.25 23.88 33.65
C GLY A 358 2.37 22.80 34.73
N LEU A 359 1.41 21.86 34.80
CA LEU A 359 1.43 20.77 35.75
C LEU A 359 2.35 19.62 35.27
N ASP A 360 2.97 18.90 36.24
CA ASP A 360 3.76 17.73 35.90
C ASP A 360 2.84 16.54 35.54
N VAL A 361 2.86 16.15 34.27
CA VAL A 361 2.07 15.05 33.70
C VAL A 361 2.92 13.81 33.38
N THR A 362 4.19 13.77 33.79
CA THR A 362 5.14 12.73 33.40
C THR A 362 4.64 11.33 33.73
N ALA A 363 4.19 11.11 34.98
CA ALA A 363 3.66 9.82 35.43
C ALA A 363 2.38 9.42 34.66
N ILE A 364 1.52 10.39 34.33
CA ILE A 364 0.28 10.15 33.58
C ILE A 364 0.60 9.76 32.14
N ARG A 365 1.52 10.49 31.50
CA ARG A 365 2.00 10.19 30.14
C ARG A 365 2.59 8.78 30.05
N GLN A 366 3.38 8.37 31.06
CA GLN A 366 3.93 7.00 31.12
C GLN A 366 2.82 5.94 31.11
N GLN A 367 1.73 6.16 31.86
CA GLN A 367 0.60 5.22 31.86
C GLN A 367 -0.08 5.13 30.50
N LEU A 368 -0.30 6.25 29.83
CA LEU A 368 -1.01 6.27 28.53
C LEU A 368 -0.15 5.76 27.38
N THR A 369 1.17 5.79 27.50
CA THR A 369 2.11 5.44 26.42
C THR A 369 2.73 4.05 26.55
N ALA A 370 2.57 3.35 27.69
CA ALA A 370 3.14 2.03 27.91
C ALA A 370 2.40 0.94 27.12
N PRO A 371 3.03 0.31 26.11
CA PRO A 371 2.38 -0.74 25.34
C PRO A 371 2.20 -2.00 26.21
N PRO A 372 1.07 -2.73 26.06
CA PRO A 372 0.85 -3.97 26.83
C PRO A 372 1.67 -5.17 26.32
N LEU A 373 2.55 -4.95 25.37
CA LEU A 373 3.49 -5.92 24.81
C LEU A 373 4.81 -5.22 24.54
N ASP A 374 5.92 -5.76 25.06
CA ASP A 374 7.26 -5.23 24.80
C ASP A 374 7.83 -5.69 23.44
N ALA A 375 8.95 -5.09 23.04
CA ALA A 375 9.59 -5.34 21.76
C ALA A 375 10.08 -6.80 21.62
N GLU A 376 10.64 -7.39 22.67
CA GLU A 376 11.19 -8.76 22.65
C GLU A 376 10.09 -9.79 22.40
N HIS A 377 8.99 -9.67 23.14
CA HIS A 377 7.84 -10.57 22.97
C HIS A 377 7.11 -10.37 21.65
N ALA A 378 7.10 -9.14 21.11
CA ALA A 378 6.51 -8.84 19.80
C ALA A 378 7.24 -9.53 18.64
N GLU A 379 8.54 -9.77 18.75
CA GLU A 379 9.35 -10.49 17.75
C GLU A 379 9.41 -12.00 18.01
N ALA A 380 8.77 -12.49 19.06
CA ALA A 380 8.80 -13.91 19.41
C ALA A 380 8.11 -14.77 18.35
N LYS A 381 8.85 -15.71 17.74
CA LYS A 381 8.34 -16.59 16.67
C LYS A 381 7.03 -17.30 17.02
N PRO A 382 6.83 -17.85 18.25
CA PRO A 382 5.56 -18.49 18.61
C PRO A 382 4.37 -17.54 18.56
N LEU A 383 4.53 -16.28 18.97
CA LEU A 383 3.48 -15.29 18.92
C LEU A 383 3.16 -14.88 17.47
N LEU A 384 4.18 -14.61 16.66
CA LEU A 384 4.01 -14.30 15.25
C LEU A 384 3.33 -15.44 14.48
N ALA A 385 3.64 -16.71 14.80
CA ALA A 385 3.03 -17.88 14.17
C ALA A 385 1.51 -17.94 14.41
N LEU A 386 1.03 -17.54 15.61
CA LEU A 386 -0.41 -17.48 15.89
C LEU A 386 -1.14 -16.48 14.99
N PHE A 387 -0.51 -15.32 14.72
CA PHE A 387 -1.07 -14.30 13.83
C PHE A 387 -1.00 -14.71 12.35
N ALA A 388 0.01 -15.47 11.95
CA ALA A 388 0.09 -16.07 10.62
C ALA A 388 -1.08 -17.04 10.37
N ALA A 389 -1.34 -17.96 11.30
CA ALA A 389 -2.41 -18.95 11.22
C ALA A 389 -3.80 -18.27 11.08
N ARG A 390 -4.05 -17.21 11.86
CA ARG A 390 -5.31 -16.43 11.79
C ARG A 390 -5.54 -15.81 10.41
N GLN A 391 -4.47 -15.31 9.77
CA GLN A 391 -4.59 -14.69 8.44
C GLN A 391 -4.75 -15.69 7.32
N ASP A 392 -4.11 -16.86 7.41
CA ASP A 392 -4.11 -17.86 6.35
C ASP A 392 -5.41 -18.68 6.29
N GLN A 393 -6.07 -18.87 7.42
CA GLN A 393 -7.24 -19.77 7.53
C GLN A 393 -8.56 -19.02 7.73
N GLY A 394 -8.52 -17.70 7.98
CA GLY A 394 -9.69 -16.96 8.48
C GLY A 394 -10.07 -17.38 9.92
N MET A 395 -10.84 -16.54 10.61
CA MET A 395 -11.22 -16.80 12.03
C MET A 395 -12.02 -18.09 12.22
N ALA A 396 -12.74 -18.55 11.18
CA ALA A 396 -13.62 -19.71 11.26
C ALA A 396 -12.91 -21.07 11.10
N GLN A 397 -11.65 -21.09 10.67
CA GLN A 397 -10.91 -22.31 10.34
C GLN A 397 -9.60 -22.49 11.13
N ALA A 398 -9.22 -21.51 11.97
CA ALA A 398 -8.07 -21.67 12.87
C ALA A 398 -8.33 -22.82 13.87
N PRO A 399 -7.32 -23.65 14.21
CA PRO A 399 -7.45 -24.62 15.27
C PRO A 399 -8.01 -23.96 16.54
N ALA A 400 -8.98 -24.59 17.20
CA ALA A 400 -9.62 -24.01 18.38
C ALA A 400 -8.61 -23.60 19.46
N THR A 401 -7.52 -24.35 19.61
CA THR A 401 -6.40 -24.07 20.53
C THR A 401 -5.69 -22.75 20.21
N ASP A 402 -5.46 -22.44 18.92
CA ASP A 402 -4.76 -21.22 18.50
C ASP A 402 -5.68 -20.00 18.60
N ALA A 403 -6.96 -20.15 18.24
CA ALA A 403 -7.97 -19.12 18.43
C ALA A 403 -8.13 -18.76 19.91
N ASP A 404 -8.15 -19.75 20.81
CA ASP A 404 -8.21 -19.58 22.25
C ASP A 404 -6.98 -18.89 22.81
N GLN A 405 -5.77 -19.22 22.31
CA GLN A 405 -4.53 -18.57 22.75
C GLN A 405 -4.48 -17.11 22.32
N LEU A 406 -4.87 -16.80 21.07
CA LEU A 406 -4.97 -15.42 20.58
C LEU A 406 -5.98 -14.62 21.40
N GLY A 407 -7.18 -15.17 21.59
CA GLY A 407 -8.23 -14.51 22.38
C GLY A 407 -7.77 -14.18 23.81
N ARG A 408 -7.10 -15.11 24.49
CA ARG A 408 -6.52 -14.85 25.82
C ARG A 408 -5.45 -13.76 25.81
N ARG A 409 -4.61 -13.69 24.77
CA ARG A 409 -3.62 -12.62 24.62
C ARG A 409 -4.28 -11.26 24.42
N GLU A 410 -5.24 -11.18 23.51
CA GLU A 410 -5.99 -9.96 23.24
C GLU A 410 -6.72 -9.45 24.49
N ILE A 411 -7.38 -10.35 25.24
CA ILE A 411 -8.02 -10.02 26.54
C ILE A 411 -6.99 -9.53 27.56
N SER A 412 -5.80 -10.16 27.63
CA SER A 412 -4.73 -9.71 28.53
C SER A 412 -4.28 -8.29 28.19
N TRP A 413 -4.11 -7.95 26.90
CA TRP A 413 -3.76 -6.59 26.46
C TRP A 413 -4.85 -5.56 26.79
N GLN A 414 -6.12 -5.91 26.58
CA GLN A 414 -7.25 -5.06 26.99
C GLN A 414 -7.24 -4.78 28.49
N PHE A 415 -7.02 -5.82 29.30
CA PHE A 415 -7.00 -5.70 30.76
C PHE A 415 -5.85 -4.81 31.24
N GLN A 416 -4.63 -5.03 30.76
CA GLN A 416 -3.47 -4.19 31.09
C GLN A 416 -3.69 -2.74 30.67
N ALA A 417 -4.19 -2.52 29.45
CA ALA A 417 -4.52 -1.19 28.96
C ALA A 417 -5.60 -0.49 29.81
N ALA A 418 -6.60 -1.25 30.28
CA ALA A 418 -7.64 -0.72 31.17
C ALA A 418 -7.07 -0.29 32.54
N LEU A 419 -6.15 -1.07 33.11
CA LEU A 419 -5.45 -0.72 34.35
C LEU A 419 -4.63 0.57 34.21
N HIS A 420 -3.87 0.70 33.11
CA HIS A 420 -3.09 1.89 32.82
C HIS A 420 -3.97 3.13 32.66
N ARG A 421 -5.11 3.02 31.95
CA ARG A 421 -6.06 4.12 31.80
C ARG A 421 -6.71 4.52 33.14
N ALA A 422 -7.07 3.54 33.96
CA ALA A 422 -7.62 3.80 35.29
C ALA A 422 -6.63 4.55 36.20
N GLU A 423 -5.36 4.14 36.16
CA GLU A 423 -4.30 4.82 36.91
C GLU A 423 -4.03 6.22 36.37
N ALA A 424 -4.01 6.40 35.04
CA ALA A 424 -3.89 7.73 34.43
C ALA A 424 -5.05 8.67 34.85
N ALA A 425 -6.28 8.15 34.86
CA ALA A 425 -7.46 8.90 35.32
C ALA A 425 -7.31 9.31 36.79
N ARG A 426 -6.92 8.37 37.65
CA ARG A 426 -6.70 8.64 39.10
C ARG A 426 -5.63 9.71 39.33
N LEU A 427 -4.52 9.64 38.59
CA LEU A 427 -3.46 10.63 38.64
C LEU A 427 -3.92 12.01 38.19
N LEU A 428 -4.71 12.08 37.08
CA LEU A 428 -5.30 13.32 36.59
C LEU A 428 -6.28 13.93 37.59
N ASP A 429 -7.08 13.11 38.29
CA ASP A 429 -7.99 13.57 39.33
C ASP A 429 -7.21 14.15 40.53
N GLY A 430 -6.03 13.63 40.82
CA GLY A 430 -5.14 14.13 41.89
C GLY A 430 -4.44 15.44 41.57
N LEU A 431 -4.30 15.83 40.29
CA LEU A 431 -3.71 17.14 39.92
C LEU A 431 -4.62 18.33 40.25
N GLY A 432 -5.93 18.10 40.38
CA GLY A 432 -6.92 19.12 40.69
C GLY A 432 -7.18 19.37 42.17
N GLN A 433 -6.48 18.66 43.05
CA GLN A 433 -6.53 18.81 44.52
C GLN A 433 -5.29 19.51 45.01
#